data_44ee09008d6da87c2f5bad8c8e886edd
#
_entry.id   44ee09008d6da87c2f5bad8c8e886edd
#
_cell.length_a   1.000
_cell.length_b   1.000
_cell.length_c   1.000
_cell.angle_alpha   90.00
_cell.angle_beta   90.00
_cell.angle_gamma   90.00
#
_symmetry.space_group_name_H-M   'P 1'
#
loop_
_entity.id
_entity.type
_entity.pdbx_description
1 polymer ?
#
loop_
_entity_poly.entity_id
_entity_poly.type
_entity_poly.pdbx_seq_one_letter_code
_entity_poly.pdbx_strand_id
1 'polypeptide(L)'
;DDRQADLFTEMQGFFVRLDGSLAGGANTLDLEMGCSSLLFSNPTYTLKNDLSLRLKSRLVLAEHYNSITLKDAELKVNNLPFTADGTIRHFPENRHTRIDMDMGLKISDMNDLLKFIPDAYFQNRDKIQAEGSILMEGSIHGFLGDSIVPNANLCCKIENGSYHIKDIKQGIDTLEMDLDIHLNGPFPDSSF
;
A
#
# COMPACT_ATOMS: atom_id res chain seq x y z
N ASP A 1 -26.80 -17.36 -7.35
CA ASP A 1 -25.70 -18.33 -7.19
C ASP A 1 -24.55 -17.60 -6.47
N ASP A 2 -24.72 -17.45 -5.13
CA ASP A 2 -23.70 -16.88 -4.25
C ASP A 2 -22.53 -17.86 -4.13
N ARG A 3 -21.62 -17.83 -5.09
CA ARG A 3 -20.31 -18.45 -4.91
C ARG A 3 -19.49 -17.53 -4.02
N GLN A 4 -19.60 -17.67 -2.71
CA GLN A 4 -18.58 -17.20 -1.79
C GLN A 4 -17.28 -17.84 -2.24
N ALA A 5 -16.36 -17.01 -2.76
CA ALA A 5 -15.02 -17.45 -3.04
C ALA A 5 -14.37 -17.75 -1.67
N ASP A 6 -14.13 -19.03 -1.38
CA ASP A 6 -13.40 -19.44 -0.19
C ASP A 6 -12.00 -18.84 -0.27
N LEU A 7 -11.81 -17.72 0.39
CA LEU A 7 -10.50 -17.09 0.53
C LEU A 7 -9.78 -17.73 1.72
N PHE A 8 -8.73 -18.44 1.45
CA PHE A 8 -7.85 -19.00 2.49
C PHE A 8 -6.66 -18.06 2.68
N THR A 9 -6.37 -17.73 3.94
CA THR A 9 -5.22 -16.90 4.32
C THR A 9 -4.42 -17.64 5.39
N GLU A 10 -3.16 -17.84 5.15
CA GLU A 10 -2.20 -18.40 6.11
C GLU A 10 -1.15 -17.35 6.45
N MET A 11 -0.88 -17.15 7.74
CA MET A 11 0.11 -16.21 8.25
C MET A 11 1.05 -16.92 9.20
N GLN A 12 2.36 -16.75 8.99
CA GLN A 12 3.39 -17.33 9.85
C GLN A 12 4.27 -16.23 10.45
N GLY A 13 4.77 -16.48 11.68
CA GLY A 13 5.68 -15.58 12.36
C GLY A 13 5.08 -14.20 12.66
N PHE A 14 3.77 -14.14 12.89
CA PHE A 14 3.11 -12.88 13.24
C PHE A 14 3.58 -12.37 14.59
N PHE A 15 3.89 -11.08 14.65
CA PHE A 15 4.25 -10.41 15.90
C PHE A 15 3.70 -8.97 15.91
N VAL A 16 3.45 -8.47 17.12
CA VAL A 16 3.14 -7.07 17.41
C VAL A 16 3.94 -6.63 18.62
N ARG A 17 4.60 -5.50 18.53
CA ARG A 17 5.26 -4.81 19.63
C ARG A 17 4.73 -3.40 19.74
N LEU A 18 4.39 -3.00 20.93
CA LEU A 18 3.98 -1.65 21.28
C LEU A 18 4.82 -1.20 22.46
N ASP A 19 5.46 -0.04 22.31
CA ASP A 19 6.23 0.61 23.37
C ASP A 19 5.82 2.07 23.43
N GLY A 20 5.65 2.63 24.62
CA GLY A 20 5.29 4.02 24.74
C GLY A 20 4.62 4.38 26.06
N SER A 21 4.08 5.58 26.13
CA SER A 21 3.45 6.14 27.32
C SER A 21 2.03 6.61 27.00
N LEU A 22 1.10 6.25 27.88
CA LEU A 22 -0.29 6.65 27.84
C LEU A 22 -0.64 7.65 28.97
N ALA A 23 0.36 8.40 29.45
CA ALA A 23 0.18 9.35 30.55
C ALA A 23 0.30 10.81 30.07
N GLY A 24 -0.66 11.66 30.46
CA GLY A 24 -0.49 13.11 30.42
C GLY A 24 -0.69 13.80 29.07
N GLY A 25 -1.82 13.59 28.40
CA GLY A 25 -2.29 14.49 27.33
C GLY A 25 -1.79 14.21 25.91
N ALA A 26 -0.60 13.67 25.71
CA ALA A 26 -0.14 13.19 24.41
C ALA A 26 0.35 11.75 24.54
N ASN A 27 -0.50 10.82 24.11
CA ASN A 27 -0.17 9.40 24.14
C ASN A 27 0.61 9.05 22.88
N THR A 28 1.87 8.69 23.04
CA THR A 28 2.74 8.30 21.93
C THR A 28 3.11 6.83 22.09
N LEU A 29 2.91 6.06 21.02
CA LEU A 29 3.23 4.64 20.95
C LEU A 29 4.11 4.36 19.73
N ASP A 30 5.24 3.71 19.94
CA ASP A 30 6.01 3.13 18.86
C ASP A 30 5.45 1.73 18.57
N LEU A 31 4.93 1.55 17.35
CA LEU A 31 4.35 0.32 16.84
C LEU A 31 5.34 -0.38 15.93
N GLU A 32 5.57 -1.64 16.18
CA GLU A 32 6.21 -2.55 15.22
C GLU A 32 5.36 -3.82 15.09
N MET A 33 4.95 -4.16 13.87
CA MET A 33 4.23 -5.40 13.61
C MET A 33 4.65 -6.01 12.29
N GLY A 34 4.45 -7.32 12.15
CA GLY A 34 4.77 -7.98 10.90
C GLY A 34 4.52 -9.48 10.93
N CYS A 35 4.80 -10.10 9.79
CA CYS A 35 4.82 -11.54 9.63
C CYS A 35 5.94 -11.95 8.67
N SER A 36 6.46 -13.14 8.85
CA SER A 36 7.52 -13.68 7.99
C SER A 36 6.97 -14.25 6.68
N SER A 37 5.73 -14.72 6.68
CA SER A 37 5.06 -15.28 5.51
C SER A 37 3.57 -15.00 5.58
N LEU A 38 3.01 -14.57 4.47
CA LEU A 38 1.58 -14.36 4.25
C LEU A 38 1.21 -14.98 2.91
N LEU A 39 0.33 -15.97 2.94
CA LEU A 39 -0.17 -16.67 1.76
C LEU A 39 -1.65 -16.36 1.59
N PHE A 40 -2.03 -16.05 0.36
CA PHE A 40 -3.43 -15.91 -0.04
C PHE A 40 -3.74 -16.96 -1.11
N SER A 41 -4.81 -17.68 -0.94
CA SER A 41 -5.30 -18.59 -1.96
C SER A 41 -6.83 -18.60 -2.02
N ASN A 42 -7.35 -18.77 -3.22
CA ASN A 42 -8.74 -19.12 -3.47
C ASN A 42 -8.78 -20.26 -4.50
N PRO A 43 -9.92 -20.89 -4.79
CA PRO A 43 -10.01 -22.00 -5.74
C PRO A 43 -9.52 -21.67 -7.15
N THR A 44 -9.51 -20.39 -7.52
CA THR A 44 -9.11 -19.91 -8.86
C THR A 44 -7.69 -19.37 -8.86
N TYR A 45 -7.15 -19.00 -7.70
CA TYR A 45 -5.95 -18.21 -7.60
C TYR A 45 -5.15 -18.53 -6.33
N THR A 46 -3.90 -18.85 -6.48
CA THR A 46 -2.97 -19.02 -5.35
C THR A 46 -1.80 -18.06 -5.54
N LEU A 47 -1.68 -17.10 -4.64
CA LEU A 47 -0.48 -16.28 -4.53
C LEU A 47 0.59 -17.11 -3.81
N LYS A 48 1.44 -17.79 -4.56
CA LYS A 48 2.50 -18.65 -4.03
C LYS A 48 3.71 -17.89 -3.48
N ASN A 49 3.74 -16.59 -3.63
CA ASN A 49 4.87 -15.81 -3.14
C ASN A 49 4.69 -15.59 -1.63
N ASP A 50 5.64 -16.07 -0.85
CA ASP A 50 5.73 -15.72 0.56
C ASP A 50 5.91 -14.21 0.70
N LEU A 51 4.85 -13.53 1.09
CA LEU A 51 4.91 -12.11 1.37
C LEU A 51 5.34 -11.92 2.82
N SER A 52 6.50 -11.33 3.04
CA SER A 52 6.87 -10.83 4.36
C SER A 52 6.37 -9.41 4.52
N LEU A 53 5.80 -9.12 5.68
CA LEU A 53 5.29 -7.79 6.01
C LEU A 53 5.98 -7.29 7.27
N ARG A 54 6.39 -6.02 7.29
CA ARG A 54 6.89 -5.35 8.48
C ARG A 54 6.46 -3.89 8.47
N LEU A 55 5.64 -3.52 9.43
CA LEU A 55 5.20 -2.15 9.65
C LEU A 55 5.91 -1.59 10.89
N LYS A 56 6.46 -0.40 10.76
CA LYS A 56 6.93 0.44 11.86
C LYS A 56 6.24 1.79 11.76
N SER A 57 5.81 2.33 12.87
CA SER A 57 5.23 3.67 12.92
C SER A 57 5.25 4.21 14.33
N ARG A 58 5.35 5.52 14.46
CA ARG A 58 5.03 6.22 15.70
C ARG A 58 3.58 6.69 15.64
N LEU A 59 2.77 6.24 16.56
CA LEU A 59 1.37 6.62 16.70
C LEU A 59 1.25 7.70 17.75
N VAL A 60 0.57 8.81 17.44
CA VAL A 60 0.18 9.82 18.39
C VAL A 60 -1.33 9.79 18.52
N LEU A 61 -1.82 9.47 19.72
CA LEU A 61 -3.24 9.38 20.03
C LEU A 61 -3.69 10.67 20.70
N ALA A 62 -4.78 11.27 20.21
CA ALA A 62 -5.39 12.42 20.87
C ALA A 62 -5.98 12.04 22.25
N GLU A 63 -6.17 13.04 23.09
CA GLU A 63 -6.62 12.88 24.49
C GLU A 63 -7.91 12.04 24.63
N HIS A 64 -8.82 12.13 23.67
CA HIS A 64 -10.09 11.37 23.67
C HIS A 64 -10.08 10.19 22.68
N TYR A 65 -8.92 9.77 22.20
CA TYR A 65 -8.75 8.66 21.25
C TYR A 65 -9.57 8.77 19.95
N ASN A 66 -10.05 9.98 19.63
CA ASN A 66 -10.81 10.25 18.41
C ASN A 66 -9.93 10.60 17.21
N SER A 67 -8.62 10.73 17.42
CA SER A 67 -7.64 11.02 16.39
C SER A 67 -6.39 10.18 16.60
N ILE A 68 -5.92 9.61 15.51
CA ILE A 68 -4.66 8.86 15.43
C ILE A 68 -3.81 9.55 14.38
N THR A 69 -2.61 9.97 14.76
CA THR A 69 -1.61 10.47 13.83
C THR A 69 -0.53 9.40 13.65
N LEU A 70 -0.29 8.99 12.41
CA LEU A 70 0.84 8.17 12.02
C LEU A 70 2.02 9.08 11.70
N LYS A 71 3.18 8.79 12.24
CA LYS A 71 4.43 9.49 11.94
C LYS A 71 5.49 8.48 11.55
N ASP A 72 6.23 8.82 10.51
CA ASP A 72 7.36 8.01 10.02
C ASP A 72 6.93 6.53 9.81
N ALA A 73 5.71 6.32 9.30
CA ALA A 73 5.25 4.95 9.05
C ALA A 73 5.98 4.36 7.85
N GLU A 74 6.61 3.22 8.08
CA GLU A 74 7.30 2.43 7.06
C GLU A 74 6.70 1.03 7.01
N LEU A 75 6.05 0.69 5.90
CA LEU A 75 5.57 -0.66 5.61
C LEU A 75 6.49 -1.30 4.58
N LYS A 76 7.25 -2.31 4.99
CA LYS A 76 7.99 -3.17 4.05
C LYS A 76 7.13 -4.36 3.66
N VAL A 77 6.92 -4.51 2.36
CA VAL A 77 6.32 -5.70 1.77
C VAL A 77 7.42 -6.39 0.97
N ASN A 78 7.99 -7.47 1.49
CA ASN A 78 9.28 -8.01 1.05
C ASN A 78 10.36 -6.90 1.09
N ASN A 79 10.87 -6.49 -0.08
CA ASN A 79 11.89 -5.45 -0.21
C ASN A 79 11.30 -4.08 -0.59
N LEU A 80 10.00 -3.97 -0.82
CA LEU A 80 9.38 -2.70 -1.20
C LEU A 80 9.04 -1.85 0.03
N PRO A 81 9.67 -0.67 0.17
CA PRO A 81 9.42 0.24 1.28
C PRO A 81 8.29 1.21 0.92
N PHE A 82 7.13 1.03 1.50
CA PHE A 82 6.06 2.03 1.49
C PHE A 82 6.21 2.94 2.69
N THR A 83 5.99 4.22 2.51
CA THR A 83 5.96 5.22 3.57
C THR A 83 4.57 5.82 3.70
N ALA A 84 4.20 6.22 4.90
CA ALA A 84 2.96 6.93 5.13
C ALA A 84 3.07 7.86 6.35
N ASP A 85 2.51 9.07 6.20
CA ASP A 85 2.36 10.04 7.27
C ASP A 85 0.98 10.64 7.21
N GLY A 86 0.38 10.93 8.35
CA GLY A 86 -0.91 11.58 8.33
C GLY A 86 -1.74 11.39 9.58
N THR A 87 -2.98 11.85 9.50
CA THR A 87 -3.92 11.84 10.62
C THR A 87 -5.27 11.31 10.18
N ILE A 88 -5.83 10.42 10.99
CA ILE A 88 -7.20 9.93 10.87
C ILE A 88 -7.96 10.41 12.12
N ARG A 89 -9.05 11.15 11.91
CA ARG A 89 -9.89 11.65 12.98
C ARG A 89 -11.35 11.25 12.78
N HIS A 90 -11.88 10.57 13.75
CA HIS A 90 -13.30 10.19 13.77
C HIS A 90 -14.16 11.23 14.49
N PHE A 91 -15.30 11.58 13.90
CA PHE A 91 -16.32 12.48 14.45
C PHE A 91 -17.59 11.68 14.72
N PRO A 92 -17.79 11.20 15.96
CA PRO A 92 -18.92 10.32 16.29
C PRO A 92 -20.28 10.96 16.04
N GLU A 93 -20.38 12.26 16.24
CA GLU A 93 -21.63 13.03 16.11
C GLU A 93 -22.22 12.98 14.70
N ASN A 94 -21.35 12.98 13.69
CA ASN A 94 -21.73 13.03 12.26
C ASN A 94 -21.43 11.72 11.53
N ARG A 95 -20.89 10.71 12.21
CA ARG A 95 -20.39 9.45 11.62
C ARG A 95 -19.39 9.66 10.49
N HIS A 96 -18.69 10.79 10.47
CA HIS A 96 -17.68 11.09 9.48
C HIS A 96 -16.29 10.81 10.04
N THR A 97 -15.40 10.43 9.16
CA THR A 97 -13.97 10.26 9.46
C THR A 97 -13.18 11.17 8.53
N ARG A 98 -12.42 12.10 9.09
CA ARG A 98 -11.47 12.89 8.31
C ARG A 98 -10.18 12.09 8.17
N ILE A 99 -9.69 12.02 6.94
CA ILE A 99 -8.44 11.39 6.58
C ILE A 99 -7.56 12.45 5.92
N ASP A 100 -6.37 12.63 6.45
CA ASP A 100 -5.33 13.48 5.87
C ASP A 100 -4.05 12.64 5.88
N MET A 101 -3.72 11.98 4.75
CA MET A 101 -2.62 11.02 4.61
C MET A 101 -1.81 11.29 3.36
N ASP A 102 -0.50 11.24 3.51
CA ASP A 102 0.46 11.19 2.42
C ASP A 102 1.17 9.84 2.42
N MET A 103 1.41 9.29 1.25
CA MET A 103 1.98 7.95 1.06
C MET A 103 3.05 7.99 -0.02
N GLY A 104 4.05 7.15 0.09
CA GLY A 104 5.12 7.07 -0.88
C GLY A 104 5.63 5.64 -1.07
N LEU A 105 6.17 5.38 -2.26
CA LEU A 105 6.93 4.19 -2.58
C LEU A 105 8.05 4.58 -3.53
N LYS A 106 9.29 4.27 -3.16
CA LYS A 106 10.46 4.48 -4.01
C LYS A 106 11.14 3.15 -4.27
N ILE A 107 11.18 2.76 -5.53
CA ILE A 107 11.82 1.53 -6.01
C ILE A 107 13.02 1.94 -6.85
N SER A 108 14.21 1.50 -6.43
CA SER A 108 15.47 1.78 -7.15
C SER A 108 15.74 0.79 -8.28
N ASP A 109 15.07 -0.37 -8.27
CA ASP A 109 15.22 -1.42 -9.28
C ASP A 109 13.84 -1.99 -9.61
N MET A 110 13.38 -1.78 -10.84
CA MET A 110 12.09 -2.29 -11.32
C MET A 110 11.95 -3.81 -11.21
N ASN A 111 13.05 -4.56 -11.17
CA ASN A 111 12.99 -6.00 -10.94
C ASN A 111 12.37 -6.35 -9.57
N ASP A 112 12.50 -5.49 -8.57
CA ASP A 112 11.87 -5.71 -7.28
C ASP A 112 10.35 -5.65 -7.38
N LEU A 113 9.80 -4.78 -8.21
CA LEU A 113 8.36 -4.75 -8.49
C LEU A 113 7.90 -6.02 -9.24
N LEU A 114 8.66 -6.48 -10.23
CA LEU A 114 8.31 -7.67 -11.00
C LEU A 114 8.16 -8.92 -10.12
N LYS A 115 8.89 -9.01 -9.03
CA LYS A 115 8.79 -10.11 -8.05
C LYS A 115 7.43 -10.19 -7.35
N PHE A 116 6.69 -9.08 -7.33
CA PHE A 116 5.34 -8.99 -6.73
C PHE A 116 4.24 -9.47 -7.66
N ILE A 117 4.48 -9.43 -8.97
CA ILE A 117 3.47 -9.85 -9.93
C ILE A 117 3.40 -11.37 -9.90
N PRO A 118 2.23 -11.98 -9.62
CA PRO A 118 2.10 -13.42 -9.59
C PRO A 118 2.44 -14.07 -10.93
N ASP A 119 3.03 -15.25 -10.88
CA ASP A 119 3.41 -16.02 -12.07
C ASP A 119 2.24 -16.32 -13.01
N ALA A 120 1.02 -16.32 -12.47
CA ALA A 120 -0.20 -16.48 -13.26
C ALA A 120 -0.42 -15.37 -14.29
N TYR A 121 0.07 -14.16 -14.01
CA TYR A 121 -0.01 -13.01 -14.92
C TYR A 121 1.25 -12.83 -15.76
N PHE A 122 2.38 -13.38 -15.32
CA PHE A 122 3.67 -13.24 -15.97
C PHE A 122 4.34 -14.62 -16.16
N GLN A 123 3.87 -15.36 -17.16
CA GLN A 123 4.55 -16.57 -17.58
C GLN A 123 5.93 -16.17 -18.16
N ASN A 124 7.00 -16.76 -17.65
CA ASN A 124 8.40 -16.47 -18.00
C ASN A 124 8.97 -15.16 -17.39
N ARG A 125 8.58 -14.80 -16.18
CA ARG A 125 9.15 -13.65 -15.45
C ARG A 125 10.68 -13.69 -15.36
N ASP A 126 11.28 -14.87 -15.24
CA ASP A 126 12.72 -15.12 -15.22
C ASP A 126 13.43 -14.72 -16.52
N LYS A 127 12.69 -14.58 -17.61
CA LYS A 127 13.19 -14.10 -18.90
C LYS A 127 13.09 -12.59 -19.07
N ILE A 128 12.43 -11.90 -18.15
CA ILE A 128 12.24 -10.46 -18.19
C ILE A 128 13.39 -9.80 -17.46
N GLN A 129 13.97 -8.79 -18.08
CA GLN A 129 14.90 -7.85 -17.50
C GLN A 129 14.26 -6.47 -17.55
N ALA A 130 14.10 -5.85 -16.41
CA ALA A 130 13.61 -4.48 -16.28
C ALA A 130 14.59 -3.68 -15.45
N GLU A 131 14.95 -2.51 -15.92
CA GLU A 131 15.84 -1.57 -15.22
C GLU A 131 15.12 -0.24 -15.04
N GLY A 132 15.63 0.59 -14.16
CA GLY A 132 15.07 1.90 -13.88
C GLY A 132 14.50 2.00 -12.47
N SER A 133 14.12 3.21 -12.10
CA SER A 133 13.53 3.54 -10.81
C SER A 133 12.05 3.91 -10.96
N ILE A 134 11.29 3.63 -9.92
CA ILE A 134 9.87 4.01 -9.81
C ILE A 134 9.71 4.86 -8.55
N LEU A 135 9.09 6.01 -8.70
CA LEU A 135 8.61 6.85 -7.61
C LEU A 135 7.09 6.92 -7.68
N MET A 136 6.43 6.55 -6.59
CA MET A 136 4.99 6.74 -6.45
C MET A 136 4.74 7.59 -5.21
N GLU A 137 3.94 8.63 -5.37
CA GLU A 137 3.48 9.51 -4.30
C GLU A 137 1.97 9.58 -4.36
N GLY A 138 1.34 9.39 -3.21
CA GLY A 138 -0.11 9.43 -3.08
C GLY A 138 -0.55 10.27 -1.92
N SER A 139 -1.74 10.86 -2.02
CA SER A 139 -2.35 11.56 -0.91
C SER A 139 -3.86 11.31 -0.86
N ILE A 140 -4.41 11.29 0.35
CA ILE A 140 -5.84 11.17 0.60
C ILE A 140 -6.21 12.27 1.59
N HIS A 141 -7.06 13.21 1.19
CA HIS A 141 -7.47 14.33 2.03
C HIS A 141 -8.98 14.56 1.95
N GLY A 142 -9.62 14.64 3.12
CA GLY A 142 -11.03 14.99 3.21
C GLY A 142 -11.82 14.10 4.16
N PHE A 143 -13.13 14.15 4.01
CA PHE A 143 -14.04 13.36 4.84
C PHE A 143 -14.50 12.10 4.13
N LEU A 144 -14.56 11.01 4.90
CA LEU A 144 -15.18 9.75 4.52
C LEU A 144 -16.47 9.59 5.34
N GLY A 145 -17.58 9.31 4.68
CA GLY A 145 -18.91 9.08 5.28
C GLY A 145 -19.82 8.36 4.29
N ASP A 146 -21.11 8.24 4.66
CA ASP A 146 -22.07 7.42 3.89
C ASP A 146 -22.19 7.84 2.40
N SER A 147 -22.02 9.13 2.09
CA SER A 147 -22.07 9.65 0.71
C SER A 147 -20.93 10.64 0.43
N ILE A 148 -19.89 10.63 1.25
CA ILE A 148 -18.75 11.53 1.15
C ILE A 148 -17.48 10.69 0.98
N VAL A 149 -16.73 10.98 -0.09
CA VAL A 149 -15.45 10.33 -0.38
C VAL A 149 -14.35 11.39 -0.36
N PRO A 150 -13.22 11.13 0.29
CA PRO A 150 -12.10 12.06 0.31
C PRO A 150 -11.49 12.21 -1.10
N ASN A 151 -10.83 13.32 -1.34
CA ASN A 151 -10.01 13.48 -2.54
C ASN A 151 -8.77 12.59 -2.42
N ALA A 152 -8.39 11.98 -3.53
CA ALA A 152 -7.16 11.21 -3.61
C ALA A 152 -6.36 11.61 -4.84
N ASN A 153 -5.05 11.71 -4.66
CA ASN A 153 -4.11 11.98 -5.75
C ASN A 153 -3.08 10.86 -5.77
N LEU A 154 -2.64 10.51 -6.96
CA LEU A 154 -1.55 9.57 -7.19
C LEU A 154 -0.67 10.09 -8.31
N CYS A 155 0.60 10.28 -8.01
CA CYS A 155 1.66 10.54 -8.98
C CYS A 155 2.53 9.29 -9.10
N CYS A 156 2.85 8.88 -10.32
CA CYS A 156 3.76 7.76 -10.57
C CYS A 156 4.76 8.15 -11.66
N LYS A 157 6.04 8.08 -11.34
CA LYS A 157 7.15 8.37 -12.26
C LYS A 157 8.02 7.16 -12.46
N ILE A 158 8.39 6.90 -13.72
CA ILE A 158 9.44 5.94 -14.08
C ILE A 158 10.56 6.73 -14.72
N GLU A 159 11.78 6.54 -14.22
CA GLU A 159 12.97 7.19 -14.73
C GLU A 159 14.01 6.14 -15.14
N ASN A 160 14.67 6.37 -16.27
CA ASN A 160 15.69 5.51 -16.84
C ASN A 160 15.21 4.05 -16.99
N GLY A 161 13.92 3.87 -17.31
CA GLY A 161 13.31 2.56 -17.45
C GLY A 161 13.76 1.86 -18.71
N SER A 162 13.97 0.55 -18.64
CA SER A 162 14.11 -0.34 -19.78
C SER A 162 13.40 -1.67 -19.50
N TYR A 163 13.01 -2.34 -20.56
CA TYR A 163 12.34 -3.63 -20.48
C TYR A 163 12.76 -4.52 -21.63
N HIS A 164 13.30 -5.70 -21.34
CA HIS A 164 13.76 -6.65 -22.32
C HIS A 164 13.29 -8.07 -22.00
N ILE A 165 12.97 -8.83 -23.05
CA ILE A 165 12.70 -10.26 -22.95
C ILE A 165 13.87 -11.02 -23.57
N LYS A 166 14.57 -11.84 -22.77
CA LYS A 166 15.83 -12.52 -23.15
C LYS A 166 15.73 -13.35 -24.42
N ASP A 167 14.61 -14.02 -24.64
CA ASP A 167 14.45 -14.98 -25.76
C ASP A 167 13.91 -14.33 -27.03
N ILE A 168 13.43 -13.11 -26.94
CA ILE A 168 12.86 -12.36 -28.04
C ILE A 168 13.68 -11.08 -28.11
N LYS A 169 14.32 -10.80 -29.24
CA LYS A 169 15.04 -9.53 -29.43
C LYS A 169 14.07 -8.34 -29.50
N GLN A 170 13.16 -8.28 -28.54
CA GLN A 170 12.17 -7.23 -28.40
C GLN A 170 12.31 -6.65 -27.00
N GLY A 171 12.28 -5.34 -26.92
CA GLY A 171 12.38 -4.62 -25.68
C GLY A 171 12.10 -3.13 -25.89
N ILE A 172 12.13 -2.43 -24.81
CA ILE A 172 12.07 -0.98 -24.74
C ILE A 172 13.37 -0.53 -24.09
N ASP A 173 14.20 0.21 -24.84
CA ASP A 173 15.51 0.65 -24.35
C ASP A 173 15.42 1.90 -23.46
N THR A 174 14.37 2.67 -23.63
CA THR A 174 14.13 3.88 -22.83
C THR A 174 12.64 3.98 -22.53
N LEU A 175 12.29 3.90 -21.26
CA LEU A 175 10.94 4.06 -20.75
C LEU A 175 10.94 5.18 -19.72
N GLU A 176 10.22 6.24 -20.05
CA GLU A 176 9.90 7.31 -19.12
C GLU A 176 8.38 7.41 -19.00
N MET A 177 7.88 7.54 -17.78
CA MET A 177 6.46 7.69 -17.52
C MET A 177 6.28 8.76 -16.44
N ASP A 178 5.32 9.62 -16.68
CA ASP A 178 4.81 10.56 -15.69
C ASP A 178 3.29 10.48 -15.73
N LEU A 179 2.69 9.98 -14.66
CA LEU A 179 1.26 9.72 -14.55
C LEU A 179 0.72 10.42 -13.30
N ASP A 180 -0.22 11.33 -13.50
CA ASP A 180 -0.95 12.01 -12.43
C ASP A 180 -2.44 11.63 -12.49
N ILE A 181 -2.95 11.08 -11.40
CA ILE A 181 -4.36 10.71 -11.25
C ILE A 181 -4.95 11.53 -10.10
N HIS A 182 -6.04 12.22 -10.38
CA HIS A 182 -6.79 12.97 -9.39
C HIS A 182 -8.21 12.41 -9.29
N LEU A 183 -8.56 11.93 -8.12
CA LEU A 183 -9.89 11.43 -7.79
C LEU A 183 -10.57 12.43 -6.87
N ASN A 184 -11.60 13.08 -7.37
CA ASN A 184 -12.40 14.03 -6.60
C ASN A 184 -13.76 13.39 -6.30
N GLY A 185 -14.10 13.24 -5.03
CA GLY A 185 -15.43 12.78 -4.62
C GLY A 185 -16.51 13.88 -4.80
N PRO A 186 -17.82 13.51 -4.84
CA PRO A 186 -18.35 12.16 -4.82
C PRO A 186 -18.30 11.50 -6.19
N PHE A 187 -18.03 10.20 -6.22
CA PHE A 187 -18.22 9.44 -7.45
C PHE A 187 -19.71 9.42 -7.78
N PRO A 188 -20.11 9.63 -9.05
CA PRO A 188 -21.51 9.48 -9.41
C PRO A 188 -21.96 8.06 -9.07
N ASP A 189 -23.15 7.96 -8.43
CA ASP A 189 -23.78 6.68 -8.14
C ASP A 189 -23.75 5.81 -9.41
N SER A 190 -22.98 4.72 -9.34
CA SER A 190 -23.04 3.69 -10.38
C SER A 190 -24.30 2.87 -10.17
N SER A 191 -25.44 3.48 -10.47
CA SER A 191 -26.68 2.75 -10.66
C SER A 191 -26.63 2.11 -12.05
N PHE A 192 -26.12 0.89 -12.12
CA PHE A 192 -26.32 -0.02 -13.23
C PHE A 192 -27.13 -1.23 -12.78
#